data_502c02b889b1019c516daa65b4ab7e5a
#
_entry.id   502c02b889b1019c516daa65b4ab7e5a
#
_cell.length_a   1.000
_cell.length_b   1.000
_cell.length_c   1.000
_cell.angle_alpha   90.00
_cell.angle_beta   90.00
_cell.angle_gamma   90.00
#
_symmetry.space_group_name_H-M   'P 1'
#
loop_
_entity.id
_entity.type
_entity.pdbx_description
1 polymer ?
#
loop_
_entity_poly.entity_id
_entity_poly.type
_entity_poly.pdbx_seq_one_letter_code
_entity_poly.pdbx_strand_id
1 'polypeptide(L)'
;RYPIADAHMHVWDPHAHYYPWLCDERPIAFRYGDYSKLRRRYLVDDYRSDTSGWRVSHAVYIEAEWDPRDPLGEMEFIGRMRKDGGIPTVAIAQAWLDRDDCAEVLEGHARHSFVRGVRHKPRPGMMDDARWRSGFARLARLGLHFELQAPFPQLTEATRLARDYPDTTIVLNHAGLPSAGGAREWRTAMAGLATCSNVAVKISGMGVPVREFVQDVLELFGVERTMFASNYPVDSLRASFTTIYAGFEEITRGMREAERRALFHDNALRIYRMR
;
A
#
# COMPACT_ATOMS: atom_id res chain seq x y z
N ARG A 1 -5.57 -24.17 -0.72
CA ARG A 1 -5.14 -22.76 -0.52
C ARG A 1 -6.03 -21.84 -1.32
N TYR A 2 -6.45 -20.71 -0.76
CA TYR A 2 -7.18 -19.67 -1.47
C TYR A 2 -6.30 -19.01 -2.53
N PRO A 3 -6.90 -18.46 -3.61
CA PRO A 3 -6.16 -17.51 -4.43
C PRO A 3 -5.77 -16.30 -3.58
N ILE A 4 -4.65 -15.68 -3.91
CA ILE A 4 -4.17 -14.46 -3.27
C ILE A 4 -4.41 -13.29 -4.20
N ALA A 5 -4.98 -12.21 -3.67
CA ALA A 5 -4.89 -10.88 -4.24
C ALA A 5 -3.93 -10.08 -3.36
N ASP A 6 -2.66 -9.99 -3.77
CA ASP A 6 -1.64 -9.29 -3.00
C ASP A 6 -1.89 -7.78 -3.06
N ALA A 7 -2.34 -7.21 -1.95
CA ALA A 7 -2.77 -5.82 -1.92
C ALA A 7 -1.62 -4.80 -1.91
N HIS A 8 -0.36 -5.22 -1.93
CA HIS A 8 0.79 -4.31 -1.90
C HIS A 8 2.07 -4.99 -2.40
N MET A 9 2.46 -4.70 -3.64
CA MET A 9 3.73 -5.11 -4.20
C MET A 9 4.37 -3.97 -5.00
N HIS A 10 5.65 -4.09 -5.29
CA HIS A 10 6.42 -3.15 -6.09
C HIS A 10 7.19 -3.88 -7.18
N VAL A 11 7.50 -3.14 -8.24
CA VAL A 11 8.53 -3.47 -9.22
C VAL A 11 9.29 -2.20 -9.56
N TRP A 12 10.56 -2.32 -9.94
CA TRP A 12 11.40 -1.20 -10.34
C TRP A 12 12.57 -1.65 -11.22
N ASP A 13 13.08 -0.72 -12.01
CA ASP A 13 14.33 -0.90 -12.76
C ASP A 13 15.21 0.34 -12.61
N PRO A 14 16.10 0.41 -11.58
CA PRO A 14 16.95 1.56 -11.35
C PRO A 14 18.07 1.72 -12.40
N HIS A 15 18.24 0.76 -13.31
CA HIS A 15 19.16 0.91 -14.45
C HIS A 15 18.52 1.65 -15.62
N ALA A 16 17.20 1.57 -15.76
CA ALA A 16 16.45 2.22 -16.83
C ALA A 16 15.75 3.50 -16.40
N HIS A 17 15.46 3.65 -15.11
CA HIS A 17 14.67 4.75 -14.57
C HIS A 17 15.24 5.26 -13.25
N TYR A 18 14.98 6.53 -12.95
CA TYR A 18 15.48 7.16 -11.74
C TYR A 18 14.48 7.02 -10.59
N TYR A 19 14.96 6.42 -9.50
CA TYR A 19 14.30 6.36 -8.21
C TYR A 19 15.26 6.93 -7.17
N PRO A 20 15.04 8.12 -6.60
CA PRO A 20 16.02 8.78 -5.73
C PRO A 20 16.60 7.84 -4.66
N TRP A 21 15.76 7.10 -3.96
CA TRP A 21 16.21 6.22 -2.87
C TRP A 21 17.01 4.99 -3.32
N LEU A 22 16.84 4.54 -4.58
CA LEU A 22 17.57 3.39 -5.13
C LEU A 22 18.82 3.81 -5.91
N CYS A 23 18.81 5.01 -6.53
CA CYS A 23 19.86 5.44 -7.46
C CYS A 23 20.90 6.33 -6.77
N ASP A 24 20.50 7.17 -5.81
CA ASP A 24 21.42 8.11 -5.18
C ASP A 24 22.47 7.40 -4.32
N GLU A 25 23.69 7.93 -4.32
CA GLU A 25 24.80 7.37 -3.53
C GLU A 25 24.50 7.40 -2.03
N ARG A 26 23.92 8.51 -1.56
CA ARG A 26 23.57 8.69 -0.15
C ARG A 26 22.31 7.90 0.20
N PRO A 27 22.41 6.88 1.07
CA PRO A 27 21.25 6.12 1.48
C PRO A 27 20.30 6.97 2.33
N ILE A 28 18.99 6.71 2.21
CA ILE A 28 17.99 7.27 3.11
C ILE A 28 17.95 6.48 4.43
N ALA A 29 17.38 7.09 5.47
CA ALA A 29 17.03 6.36 6.69
C ALA A 29 15.90 5.37 6.35
N PHE A 30 16.22 4.08 6.39
CA PHE A 30 15.28 3.03 6.02
C PHE A 30 14.91 2.18 7.24
N ARG A 31 13.62 1.86 7.39
CA ARG A 31 13.10 1.17 8.59
C ARG A 31 13.72 -0.20 8.87
N TYR A 32 14.26 -0.86 7.86
CA TYR A 32 14.95 -2.15 7.98
C TYR A 32 16.47 -2.02 8.01
N GLY A 33 17.01 -0.80 8.07
CA GLY A 33 18.43 -0.54 8.04
C GLY A 33 19.01 -0.61 6.63
N ASP A 34 20.03 -1.42 6.41
CA ASP A 34 20.65 -1.60 5.10
C ASP A 34 19.66 -2.21 4.10
N TYR A 35 19.44 -1.49 2.99
CA TYR A 35 18.57 -1.91 1.90
C TYR A 35 19.32 -2.05 0.55
N SER A 36 20.66 -2.17 0.61
CA SER A 36 21.50 -2.30 -0.59
C SER A 36 21.05 -3.43 -1.51
N LYS A 37 20.53 -4.52 -0.96
CA LYS A 37 19.97 -5.65 -1.70
C LYS A 37 18.76 -5.29 -2.57
N LEU A 38 18.09 -4.18 -2.30
CA LEU A 38 16.96 -3.68 -3.10
C LEU A 38 17.42 -2.80 -4.29
N ARG A 39 18.68 -2.31 -4.28
CA ARG A 39 19.26 -1.47 -5.34
C ARG A 39 19.62 -2.29 -6.57
N ARG A 40 18.65 -3.05 -7.07
CA ARG A 40 18.76 -3.88 -8.27
C ARG A 40 17.46 -3.84 -9.03
N ARG A 41 17.49 -4.27 -10.28
CA ARG A 41 16.27 -4.51 -11.04
C ARG A 41 15.43 -5.59 -10.32
N TYR A 42 14.12 -5.33 -10.22
CA TYR A 42 13.13 -6.28 -9.74
C TYR A 42 11.83 -6.07 -10.53
N LEU A 43 11.50 -7.01 -11.40
CA LEU A 43 10.37 -6.92 -12.31
C LEU A 43 9.32 -8.01 -12.02
N VAL A 44 8.29 -8.07 -12.85
CA VAL A 44 7.18 -9.03 -12.70
C VAL A 44 7.64 -10.48 -12.68
N ASP A 45 8.66 -10.83 -13.46
CA ASP A 45 9.19 -12.21 -13.49
C ASP A 45 9.94 -12.56 -12.19
N ASP A 46 10.65 -11.60 -11.59
CA ASP A 46 11.26 -11.79 -10.27
C ASP A 46 10.15 -12.01 -9.22
N TYR A 47 9.09 -11.19 -9.25
CA TYR A 47 7.95 -11.34 -8.37
C TYR A 47 7.24 -12.69 -8.54
N ARG A 48 7.03 -13.15 -9.78
CA ARG A 48 6.46 -14.48 -10.06
C ARG A 48 7.34 -15.61 -9.55
N SER A 49 8.65 -15.45 -9.66
CA SER A 49 9.61 -16.42 -9.10
C SER A 49 9.48 -16.51 -7.58
N ASP A 50 9.46 -15.36 -6.89
CA ASP A 50 9.34 -15.30 -5.44
C ASP A 50 8.00 -15.84 -4.93
N THR A 51 6.95 -15.73 -5.74
CA THR A 51 5.59 -16.17 -5.41
C THR A 51 5.22 -17.54 -5.95
N SER A 52 6.14 -18.26 -6.61
CA SER A 52 5.87 -19.49 -7.39
C SER A 52 5.19 -20.62 -6.61
N GLY A 53 5.36 -20.70 -5.29
CA GLY A 53 4.68 -21.66 -4.42
C GLY A 53 3.24 -21.29 -4.04
N TRP A 54 2.71 -20.16 -4.54
CA TRP A 54 1.44 -19.59 -4.18
C TRP A 54 0.60 -19.24 -5.40
N ARG A 55 -0.73 -19.30 -5.25
CA ARG A 55 -1.65 -18.92 -6.32
C ARG A 55 -1.97 -17.43 -6.21
N VAL A 56 -1.04 -16.57 -6.61
CA VAL A 56 -1.29 -15.13 -6.72
C VAL A 56 -2.07 -14.87 -8.02
N SER A 57 -3.34 -14.53 -7.89
CA SER A 57 -4.25 -14.27 -9.02
C SER A 57 -4.30 -12.78 -9.39
N HIS A 58 -4.14 -11.90 -8.40
CA HIS A 58 -4.18 -10.44 -8.56
C HIS A 58 -3.11 -9.80 -7.71
N ALA A 59 -2.63 -8.63 -8.13
CA ALA A 59 -1.70 -7.84 -7.34
C ALA A 59 -1.94 -6.34 -7.55
N VAL A 60 -1.79 -5.57 -6.47
CA VAL A 60 -1.85 -4.11 -6.48
C VAL A 60 -0.43 -3.57 -6.47
N TYR A 61 -0.04 -2.94 -7.57
CA TYR A 61 1.21 -2.18 -7.61
C TYR A 61 1.08 -0.92 -6.78
N ILE A 62 2.06 -0.65 -5.94
CA ILE A 62 2.17 0.61 -5.22
C ILE A 62 3.40 1.36 -5.73
N GLU A 63 3.25 2.67 -6.01
CA GLU A 63 4.32 3.54 -6.44
C GLU A 63 5.63 3.28 -5.67
N ALA A 64 6.76 3.43 -6.34
CA ALA A 64 8.08 3.12 -5.78
C ALA A 64 8.98 4.36 -5.60
N GLU A 65 8.40 5.53 -5.38
CA GLU A 65 9.11 6.81 -5.27
C GLU A 65 9.94 7.12 -6.53
N TRP A 66 9.23 7.14 -7.65
CA TRP A 66 9.74 7.48 -8.97
C TRP A 66 10.26 8.92 -9.05
N ASP A 67 10.97 9.25 -10.13
CA ASP A 67 11.49 10.57 -10.43
C ASP A 67 10.42 11.68 -10.26
N PRO A 68 10.57 12.57 -9.30
CA PRO A 68 9.59 13.65 -9.09
C PRO A 68 9.49 14.66 -10.21
N ARG A 69 10.43 14.63 -11.18
CA ARG A 69 10.44 15.48 -12.39
C ARG A 69 9.58 14.89 -13.51
N ASP A 70 9.24 13.60 -13.41
CA ASP A 70 8.43 12.86 -14.39
C ASP A 70 7.27 12.14 -13.65
N PRO A 71 6.28 12.86 -13.12
CA PRO A 71 5.26 12.32 -12.25
C PRO A 71 4.33 11.30 -12.91
N LEU A 72 4.27 11.23 -14.25
CA LEU A 72 3.41 10.28 -14.98
C LEU A 72 4.18 9.07 -15.52
N GLY A 73 5.49 9.15 -15.66
CA GLY A 73 6.32 8.13 -16.31
C GLY A 73 6.26 6.76 -15.65
N GLU A 74 6.09 6.71 -14.31
CA GLU A 74 5.95 5.45 -13.59
C GLU A 74 4.71 4.66 -14.06
N MET A 75 3.58 5.31 -14.22
CA MET A 75 2.35 4.63 -14.66
C MET A 75 2.41 4.22 -16.12
N GLU A 76 3.14 4.94 -16.97
CA GLU A 76 3.44 4.50 -18.33
C GLU A 76 4.31 3.24 -18.34
N PHE A 77 5.34 3.20 -17.50
CA PHE A 77 6.21 2.03 -17.32
C PHE A 77 5.41 0.82 -16.84
N ILE A 78 4.60 0.97 -15.80
CA ILE A 78 3.72 -0.09 -15.29
C ILE A 78 2.67 -0.51 -16.33
N GLY A 79 2.11 0.44 -17.07
CA GLY A 79 1.15 0.17 -18.14
C GLY A 79 1.71 -0.71 -19.26
N ARG A 80 2.98 -0.53 -19.63
CA ARG A 80 3.67 -1.39 -20.59
C ARG A 80 3.87 -2.81 -20.03
N MET A 81 4.36 -2.90 -18.79
CA MET A 81 4.71 -4.16 -18.15
C MET A 81 3.49 -5.07 -17.90
N ARG A 82 2.34 -4.50 -17.54
CA ARG A 82 1.13 -5.27 -17.24
C ARG A 82 0.46 -5.90 -18.46
N LYS A 83 0.72 -5.38 -19.69
CA LYS A 83 0.15 -5.93 -20.93
C LYS A 83 0.54 -7.40 -21.16
N ASP A 84 1.71 -7.79 -20.71
CA ASP A 84 2.31 -9.10 -21.00
C ASP A 84 1.92 -10.20 -20.00
N GLY A 85 1.14 -9.90 -18.96
CA GLY A 85 0.87 -10.92 -17.95
C GLY A 85 -0.19 -10.66 -16.89
N GLY A 86 -0.93 -9.54 -16.98
CA GLY A 86 -2.03 -9.26 -16.06
C GLY A 86 -1.63 -8.87 -14.62
N ILE A 87 -0.36 -9.00 -14.26
CA ILE A 87 0.21 -8.54 -12.98
C ILE A 87 1.23 -7.43 -13.29
N PRO A 88 1.13 -6.28 -12.56
CA PRO A 88 0.11 -5.96 -11.58
C PRO A 88 -1.27 -5.76 -12.20
N THR A 89 -2.32 -6.13 -11.47
CA THR A 89 -3.71 -6.01 -11.95
C THR A 89 -4.17 -4.56 -12.00
N VAL A 90 -3.87 -3.83 -10.94
CA VAL A 90 -4.14 -2.39 -10.77
C VAL A 90 -2.95 -1.71 -10.11
N ALA A 91 -2.94 -0.38 -10.13
CA ALA A 91 -1.84 0.41 -9.60
C ALA A 91 -2.32 1.59 -8.73
N ILE A 92 -1.46 1.98 -7.80
CA ILE A 92 -1.51 3.22 -7.04
C ILE A 92 -0.32 4.06 -7.47
N ALA A 93 -0.58 5.24 -7.98
CA ALA A 93 0.42 6.14 -8.52
C ALA A 93 0.97 7.10 -7.45
N GLN A 94 2.13 7.69 -7.71
CA GLN A 94 2.65 8.76 -6.87
C GLN A 94 2.03 10.10 -7.27
N ALA A 95 1.59 10.89 -6.29
CA ALA A 95 1.16 12.27 -6.52
C ALA A 95 1.44 13.12 -5.28
N TRP A 96 2.00 14.32 -5.49
CA TRP A 96 2.24 15.30 -4.45
C TRP A 96 1.06 16.27 -4.39
N LEU A 97 0.20 16.12 -3.39
CA LEU A 97 -1.08 16.81 -3.31
C LEU A 97 -0.96 18.32 -3.01
N ASP A 98 0.22 18.77 -2.59
CA ASP A 98 0.58 20.16 -2.30
C ASP A 98 1.36 20.87 -3.44
N ARG A 99 1.61 20.19 -4.56
CA ARG A 99 2.29 20.79 -5.72
C ARG A 99 1.34 21.59 -6.60
N ASP A 100 1.88 22.56 -7.33
CA ASP A 100 1.12 23.39 -8.27
C ASP A 100 0.51 22.58 -9.40
N ASP A 101 1.23 21.56 -9.89
CA ASP A 101 0.80 20.66 -10.96
C ASP A 101 -0.10 19.51 -10.48
N CYS A 102 -0.50 19.48 -9.20
CA CYS A 102 -1.26 18.39 -8.60
C CYS A 102 -2.52 18.02 -9.43
N ALA A 103 -3.26 19.02 -9.89
CA ALA A 103 -4.48 18.79 -10.67
C ALA A 103 -4.20 18.03 -11.97
N GLU A 104 -3.21 18.46 -12.73
CA GLU A 104 -2.81 17.87 -14.02
C GLU A 104 -2.28 16.45 -13.82
N VAL A 105 -1.48 16.23 -12.78
CA VAL A 105 -0.92 14.91 -12.44
C VAL A 105 -2.04 13.93 -12.06
N LEU A 106 -2.99 14.35 -11.22
CA LEU A 106 -4.13 13.50 -10.82
C LEU A 106 -5.01 13.15 -12.01
N GLU A 107 -5.30 14.12 -12.90
CA GLU A 107 -6.06 13.89 -14.13
C GLU A 107 -5.31 12.97 -15.10
N GLY A 108 -3.98 13.13 -15.20
CA GLY A 108 -3.12 12.24 -15.96
C GLY A 108 -3.23 10.79 -15.48
N HIS A 109 -3.10 10.57 -14.19
CA HIS A 109 -3.26 9.25 -13.58
C HIS A 109 -4.66 8.66 -13.77
N ALA A 110 -5.71 9.46 -13.65
CA ALA A 110 -7.09 9.01 -13.82
C ALA A 110 -7.41 8.52 -15.25
N ARG A 111 -6.64 8.91 -16.26
CA ARG A 111 -6.79 8.42 -17.65
C ARG A 111 -6.37 6.95 -17.80
N HIS A 112 -5.55 6.42 -16.91
CA HIS A 112 -5.16 5.02 -16.91
C HIS A 112 -6.22 4.17 -16.22
N SER A 113 -6.95 3.36 -16.98
CA SER A 113 -8.05 2.52 -16.46
C SER A 113 -7.62 1.53 -15.37
N PHE A 114 -6.32 1.25 -15.21
CA PHE A 114 -5.78 0.38 -14.17
C PHE A 114 -5.32 1.13 -12.91
N VAL A 115 -5.21 2.45 -12.94
CA VAL A 115 -4.90 3.24 -11.74
C VAL A 115 -6.17 3.34 -10.88
N ARG A 116 -6.03 3.08 -9.59
CA ARG A 116 -7.14 3.10 -8.62
C ARG A 116 -7.00 4.18 -7.57
N GLY A 117 -5.84 4.73 -7.41
CA GLY A 117 -5.58 5.75 -6.41
C GLY A 117 -4.18 6.31 -6.49
N VAL A 118 -3.86 7.14 -5.52
CA VAL A 118 -2.54 7.75 -5.38
C VAL A 118 -2.01 7.61 -3.97
N ARG A 119 -0.69 7.66 -3.83
CA ARG A 119 0.00 7.73 -2.55
C ARG A 119 0.83 9.00 -2.48
N HIS A 120 0.73 9.69 -1.34
CA HIS A 120 1.64 10.73 -0.91
C HIS A 120 1.95 10.48 0.57
N LYS A 121 3.19 10.15 0.90
CA LYS A 121 3.60 9.88 2.28
C LYS A 121 3.61 11.20 3.08
N PRO A 122 2.63 11.46 3.95
CA PRO A 122 2.53 12.75 4.59
C PRO A 122 3.57 12.89 5.70
N ARG A 123 4.12 14.10 5.83
CA ARG A 123 4.87 14.52 7.01
C ARG A 123 3.89 14.94 8.12
N PRO A 124 4.31 14.94 9.41
CA PRO A 124 3.47 15.46 10.49
C PRO A 124 2.93 16.87 10.19
N GLY A 125 1.63 17.08 10.40
CA GLY A 125 0.91 18.32 10.11
C GLY A 125 0.48 18.51 8.65
N MET A 126 0.98 17.69 7.72
CA MET A 126 0.67 17.86 6.29
C MET A 126 -0.80 17.55 5.97
N MET A 127 -1.42 16.58 6.65
CA MET A 127 -2.84 16.26 6.44
C MET A 127 -3.81 17.32 6.97
N ASP A 128 -3.32 18.28 7.74
CA ASP A 128 -4.07 19.48 8.17
C ASP A 128 -3.76 20.72 7.33
N ASP A 129 -2.76 20.66 6.44
CA ASP A 129 -2.40 21.76 5.56
C ASP A 129 -3.46 22.03 4.48
N ALA A 130 -3.87 23.29 4.33
CA ALA A 130 -4.95 23.67 3.42
C ALA A 130 -4.65 23.41 1.94
N ARG A 131 -3.39 23.61 1.52
CA ARG A 131 -2.96 23.38 0.13
C ARG A 131 -2.97 21.89 -0.19
N TRP A 132 -2.41 21.07 0.70
CA TRP A 132 -2.45 19.63 0.59
C TRP A 132 -3.90 19.10 0.55
N ARG A 133 -4.77 19.59 1.41
CA ARG A 133 -6.21 19.23 1.44
C ARG A 133 -6.95 19.64 0.19
N SER A 134 -6.58 20.74 -0.44
CA SER A 134 -7.14 21.15 -1.74
C SER A 134 -6.83 20.13 -2.84
N GLY A 135 -5.61 19.56 -2.85
CA GLY A 135 -5.25 18.46 -3.73
C GLY A 135 -6.03 17.18 -3.39
N PHE A 136 -6.11 16.82 -2.10
CA PHE A 136 -6.83 15.64 -1.62
C PHE A 136 -8.31 15.65 -2.00
N ALA A 137 -8.98 16.80 -1.91
CA ALA A 137 -10.38 16.98 -2.25
C ALA A 137 -10.73 16.62 -3.71
N ARG A 138 -9.74 16.57 -4.61
CA ARG A 138 -9.92 16.19 -6.01
C ARG A 138 -10.12 14.69 -6.22
N LEU A 139 -9.63 13.87 -5.29
CA LEU A 139 -9.58 12.41 -5.44
C LEU A 139 -10.96 11.78 -5.63
N ALA A 140 -11.94 12.15 -4.82
CA ALA A 140 -13.29 11.60 -4.90
C ALA A 140 -13.92 11.81 -6.30
N ARG A 141 -13.78 13.02 -6.86
CA ARG A 141 -14.32 13.36 -8.20
C ARG A 141 -13.66 12.59 -9.33
N LEU A 142 -12.39 12.25 -9.16
CA LEU A 142 -11.61 11.45 -10.11
C LEU A 142 -11.79 9.93 -9.87
N GLY A 143 -12.54 9.53 -8.84
CA GLY A 143 -12.72 8.14 -8.47
C GLY A 143 -11.44 7.47 -7.97
N LEU A 144 -10.48 8.25 -7.46
CA LEU A 144 -9.20 7.78 -6.95
C LEU A 144 -9.24 7.57 -5.43
N HIS A 145 -8.66 6.47 -4.97
CA HIS A 145 -8.41 6.20 -3.55
C HIS A 145 -7.18 6.98 -3.07
N PHE A 146 -7.05 7.11 -1.77
CA PHE A 146 -5.82 7.58 -1.15
C PHE A 146 -5.14 6.45 -0.36
N GLU A 147 -3.89 6.13 -0.71
CA GLU A 147 -3.04 5.22 0.05
C GLU A 147 -2.28 6.00 1.12
N LEU A 148 -2.57 5.71 2.37
CA LEU A 148 -1.96 6.37 3.51
C LEU A 148 -0.81 5.53 4.06
N GLN A 149 0.42 5.94 3.84
CA GLN A 149 1.58 5.41 4.55
C GLN A 149 2.04 6.43 5.59
N ALA A 150 1.60 6.25 6.80
CA ALA A 150 1.96 7.08 7.94
C ALA A 150 2.17 6.23 9.20
N PRO A 151 3.13 6.57 10.07
CA PRO A 151 3.28 5.92 11.36
C PRO A 151 2.12 6.31 12.29
N PHE A 152 1.82 5.47 13.26
CA PHE A 152 0.66 5.61 14.13
C PHE A 152 0.53 6.95 14.86
N PRO A 153 1.60 7.70 15.22
CA PRO A 153 1.44 9.03 15.82
C PRO A 153 0.70 10.04 14.93
N GLN A 154 0.69 9.83 13.60
CA GLN A 154 -0.03 10.69 12.64
C GLN A 154 -1.49 10.26 12.40
N LEU A 155 -1.95 9.15 12.96
CA LEU A 155 -3.30 8.64 12.68
C LEU A 155 -4.42 9.51 13.27
N THR A 156 -4.13 10.38 14.22
CA THR A 156 -5.09 11.41 14.68
C THR A 156 -5.40 12.43 13.58
N GLU A 157 -4.37 12.87 12.82
CA GLU A 157 -4.56 13.72 11.63
C GLU A 157 -5.34 12.98 10.56
N ALA A 158 -4.97 11.72 10.30
CA ALA A 158 -5.66 10.85 9.34
C ALA A 158 -7.14 10.63 9.69
N THR A 159 -7.46 10.53 10.98
CA THR A 159 -8.85 10.39 11.45
C THR A 159 -9.66 11.65 11.15
N ARG A 160 -9.10 12.84 11.36
CA ARG A 160 -9.75 14.10 10.96
C ARG A 160 -9.95 14.17 9.45
N LEU A 161 -8.90 13.87 8.68
CA LEU A 161 -8.97 13.82 7.21
C LEU A 161 -10.08 12.89 6.73
N ALA A 162 -10.14 11.66 7.26
CA ALA A 162 -11.14 10.67 6.86
C ALA A 162 -12.58 11.13 7.16
N ARG A 163 -12.80 11.82 8.28
CA ARG A 163 -14.10 12.37 8.64
C ARG A 163 -14.52 13.53 7.76
N ASP A 164 -13.57 14.40 7.40
CA ASP A 164 -13.82 15.58 6.56
C ASP A 164 -14.05 15.21 5.08
N TYR A 165 -13.56 14.04 4.64
CA TYR A 165 -13.68 13.54 3.26
C TYR A 165 -14.28 12.12 3.21
N PRO A 166 -15.53 11.93 3.62
CA PRO A 166 -16.14 10.60 3.74
C PRO A 166 -16.32 9.87 2.39
N ASP A 167 -16.34 10.60 1.28
CA ASP A 167 -16.49 10.04 -0.08
C ASP A 167 -15.16 9.53 -0.67
N THR A 168 -14.03 9.80 -0.01
CA THR A 168 -12.73 9.30 -0.45
C THR A 168 -12.38 8.05 0.33
N THR A 169 -12.18 6.93 -0.34
CA THR A 169 -11.63 5.72 0.29
C THR A 169 -10.17 5.96 0.65
N ILE A 170 -9.82 5.74 1.90
CA ILE A 170 -8.45 5.78 2.41
C ILE A 170 -8.02 4.35 2.75
N VAL A 171 -6.87 3.93 2.25
CA VAL A 171 -6.30 2.60 2.55
C VAL A 171 -5.03 2.80 3.36
N LEU A 172 -5.07 2.47 4.65
CA LEU A 172 -3.91 2.55 5.53
C LEU A 172 -2.89 1.45 5.19
N ASN A 173 -1.67 1.84 4.87
CA ASN A 173 -0.58 0.90 4.60
C ASN A 173 0.05 0.39 5.90
N HIS A 174 0.46 -0.88 5.89
CA HIS A 174 1.32 -1.48 6.92
C HIS A 174 0.76 -1.35 8.34
N ALA A 175 -0.57 -1.38 8.49
CA ALA A 175 -1.27 -1.24 9.77
C ALA A 175 -0.77 -0.04 10.61
N GLY A 176 -0.39 1.09 9.96
CA GLY A 176 0.12 2.26 10.65
C GLY A 176 1.49 2.06 11.32
N LEU A 177 2.28 1.08 10.84
CA LEU A 177 3.64 0.79 11.31
C LEU A 177 3.70 0.52 12.82
N PRO A 178 3.10 -0.57 13.33
CA PRO A 178 3.15 -0.92 14.74
C PRO A 178 4.59 -1.15 15.22
N SER A 179 4.85 -0.84 16.49
CA SER A 179 6.12 -1.13 17.15
C SER A 179 5.88 -1.76 18.53
N ALA A 180 6.73 -2.67 18.94
CA ALA A 180 6.59 -3.34 20.24
C ALA A 180 6.56 -2.36 21.42
N GLY A 181 7.40 -1.31 21.38
CA GLY A 181 7.45 -0.30 22.46
C GLY A 181 6.28 0.68 22.47
N GLY A 182 5.44 0.73 21.42
CA GLY A 182 4.32 1.66 21.29
C GLY A 182 2.98 0.96 21.04
N ALA A 183 2.84 -0.31 21.41
CA ALA A 183 1.67 -1.12 21.06
C ALA A 183 0.34 -0.55 21.58
N ARG A 184 0.33 0.02 22.80
CA ARG A 184 -0.87 0.63 23.38
C ARG A 184 -1.26 1.92 22.65
N GLU A 185 -0.30 2.80 22.42
CA GLU A 185 -0.50 4.06 21.70
C GLU A 185 -0.93 3.80 20.26
N TRP A 186 -0.30 2.81 19.60
CA TRP A 186 -0.69 2.34 18.27
C TRP A 186 -2.14 1.85 18.26
N ARG A 187 -2.52 0.96 19.18
CA ARG A 187 -3.88 0.44 19.26
C ARG A 187 -4.91 1.55 19.49
N THR A 188 -4.60 2.54 20.34
CA THR A 188 -5.46 3.71 20.57
C THR A 188 -5.64 4.53 19.30
N ALA A 189 -4.57 4.81 18.57
CA ALA A 189 -4.62 5.56 17.32
C ALA A 189 -5.39 4.81 16.22
N MET A 190 -5.18 3.49 16.10
CA MET A 190 -5.91 2.62 15.19
C MET A 190 -7.41 2.57 15.51
N ALA A 191 -7.78 2.51 16.80
CA ALA A 191 -9.18 2.53 17.22
C ALA A 191 -9.87 3.83 16.81
N GLY A 192 -9.20 4.97 16.93
CA GLY A 192 -9.71 6.26 16.46
C GLY A 192 -9.97 6.25 14.94
N LEU A 193 -9.02 5.77 14.16
CA LEU A 193 -9.14 5.70 12.70
C LEU A 193 -10.20 4.69 12.25
N ALA A 194 -10.36 3.58 12.97
CA ALA A 194 -11.34 2.54 12.68
C ALA A 194 -12.80 3.01 12.77
N THR A 195 -13.06 4.14 13.47
CA THR A 195 -14.39 4.77 13.49
C THR A 195 -14.83 5.34 12.15
N CYS A 196 -13.90 5.53 11.21
CA CYS A 196 -14.16 6.06 9.88
C CYS A 196 -14.47 4.90 8.91
N SER A 197 -15.70 4.83 8.41
CA SER A 197 -16.17 3.73 7.54
C SER A 197 -15.50 3.71 6.16
N ASN A 198 -14.99 4.86 5.70
CA ASN A 198 -14.25 5.02 4.44
C ASN A 198 -12.78 4.61 4.54
N VAL A 199 -12.35 4.04 5.67
CA VAL A 199 -10.96 3.58 5.87
C VAL A 199 -10.89 2.06 5.87
N ALA A 200 -10.02 1.53 5.01
CA ALA A 200 -9.59 0.13 4.99
C ALA A 200 -8.10 0.04 5.40
N VAL A 201 -7.63 -1.15 5.74
CA VAL A 201 -6.27 -1.35 6.22
C VAL A 201 -5.58 -2.54 5.56
N LYS A 202 -4.29 -2.39 5.26
CA LYS A 202 -3.40 -3.48 4.83
C LYS A 202 -2.53 -3.93 5.99
N ILE A 203 -2.55 -5.21 6.25
CA ILE A 203 -1.58 -5.84 7.15
C ILE A 203 -0.41 -6.31 6.29
N SER A 204 0.70 -5.61 6.36
CA SER A 204 1.91 -5.80 5.56
C SER A 204 3.08 -5.02 6.15
N GLY A 205 4.26 -5.11 5.55
CA GLY A 205 5.36 -4.21 5.85
C GLY A 205 5.98 -4.42 7.24
N MET A 206 5.82 -5.60 7.82
CA MET A 206 6.41 -5.98 9.10
C MET A 206 7.32 -7.23 8.98
N GLY A 207 7.55 -7.70 7.75
CA GLY A 207 8.18 -8.98 7.50
C GLY A 207 7.25 -10.11 7.94
N VAL A 208 7.69 -10.93 8.91
CA VAL A 208 6.83 -11.99 9.48
C VAL A 208 5.66 -11.36 10.23
N PRO A 209 4.41 -11.75 9.94
CA PRO A 209 3.23 -11.23 10.65
C PRO A 209 3.29 -11.52 12.15
N VAL A 210 2.98 -10.51 12.94
CA VAL A 210 2.89 -10.61 14.41
C VAL A 210 1.43 -10.81 14.79
N ARG A 211 1.13 -11.92 15.46
CA ARG A 211 -0.24 -12.37 15.78
C ARG A 211 -1.06 -11.30 16.48
N GLU A 212 -0.49 -10.68 17.51
CA GLU A 212 -1.18 -9.68 18.33
C GLU A 212 -1.60 -8.47 17.48
N PHE A 213 -0.72 -7.96 16.63
CA PHE A 213 -1.06 -6.85 15.74
C PHE A 213 -2.11 -7.22 14.69
N VAL A 214 -2.06 -8.44 14.14
CA VAL A 214 -3.07 -8.92 13.20
C VAL A 214 -4.43 -9.02 13.88
N GLN A 215 -4.49 -9.59 15.09
CA GLN A 215 -5.73 -9.75 15.85
C GLN A 215 -6.33 -8.39 16.24
N ASP A 216 -5.51 -7.44 16.70
CA ASP A 216 -5.94 -6.09 17.03
C ASP A 216 -6.54 -5.36 15.82
N VAL A 217 -5.92 -5.48 14.64
CA VAL A 217 -6.47 -4.89 13.41
C VAL A 217 -7.82 -5.51 13.06
N LEU A 218 -7.93 -6.83 13.13
CA LEU A 218 -9.19 -7.53 12.85
C LEU A 218 -10.30 -7.18 13.84
N GLU A 219 -9.97 -7.00 15.12
CA GLU A 219 -10.91 -6.55 16.12
C GLU A 219 -11.41 -5.13 15.87
N LEU A 220 -10.52 -4.21 15.51
CA LEU A 220 -10.83 -2.79 15.33
C LEU A 220 -11.51 -2.48 13.99
N PHE A 221 -11.02 -3.02 12.89
CA PHE A 221 -11.51 -2.72 11.53
C PHE A 221 -12.51 -3.75 11.00
N GLY A 222 -12.54 -4.93 11.61
CA GLY A 222 -13.29 -6.06 11.10
C GLY A 222 -12.65 -6.71 9.86
N VAL A 223 -13.14 -7.90 9.52
CA VAL A 223 -12.66 -8.66 8.36
C VAL A 223 -12.83 -7.88 7.07
N GLU A 224 -14.00 -7.28 6.86
CA GLU A 224 -14.39 -6.66 5.59
C GLU A 224 -13.52 -5.45 5.17
N ARG A 225 -12.87 -4.78 6.12
CA ARG A 225 -12.00 -3.62 5.84
C ARG A 225 -10.52 -3.94 5.96
N THR A 226 -10.15 -5.21 6.07
CA THR A 226 -8.78 -5.66 6.25
C THR A 226 -8.31 -6.49 5.06
N MET A 227 -7.07 -6.29 4.62
CA MET A 227 -6.43 -7.04 3.54
C MET A 227 -5.02 -7.46 3.94
N PHE A 228 -4.61 -8.65 3.52
CA PHE A 228 -3.21 -9.07 3.61
C PHE A 228 -2.42 -8.62 2.39
N ALA A 229 -1.14 -8.32 2.60
CA ALA A 229 -0.24 -7.93 1.53
C ALA A 229 1.22 -8.28 1.85
N SER A 230 2.01 -8.50 0.80
CA SER A 230 3.40 -8.93 0.93
C SER A 230 4.37 -7.79 1.20
N ASN A 231 4.13 -6.61 0.63
CA ASN A 231 5.11 -5.53 0.51
C ASN A 231 6.40 -5.97 -0.22
N TYR A 232 6.28 -6.91 -1.17
CA TYR A 232 7.43 -7.43 -1.92
C TYR A 232 7.86 -6.48 -3.05
N PRO A 233 9.17 -6.30 -3.29
CA PRO A 233 10.29 -7.00 -2.68
C PRO A 233 10.84 -6.34 -1.38
N VAL A 234 10.25 -5.27 -0.88
CA VAL A 234 10.77 -4.55 0.29
C VAL A 234 10.90 -5.48 1.50
N ASP A 235 9.88 -6.29 1.78
CA ASP A 235 9.90 -7.21 2.92
C ASP A 235 10.78 -8.45 2.70
N SER A 236 11.35 -8.67 1.49
CA SER A 236 12.37 -9.69 1.26
C SER A 236 13.63 -9.48 2.11
N LEU A 237 13.85 -8.26 2.59
CA LEU A 237 14.90 -7.97 3.58
C LEU A 237 14.68 -8.67 4.93
N ARG A 238 13.48 -9.12 5.22
CA ARG A 238 13.07 -9.73 6.51
C ARG A 238 12.61 -11.17 6.38
N ALA A 239 11.84 -11.48 5.34
CA ALA A 239 11.23 -12.79 5.18
C ALA A 239 10.95 -13.11 3.72
N SER A 240 10.90 -14.39 3.36
CA SER A 240 10.42 -14.81 2.05
C SER A 240 8.90 -14.56 1.92
N PHE A 241 8.41 -14.43 0.70
CA PHE A 241 6.98 -14.35 0.40
C PHE A 241 6.22 -15.51 1.07
N THR A 242 6.78 -16.72 0.95
CA THR A 242 6.23 -17.93 1.58
C THR A 242 6.13 -17.78 3.10
N THR A 243 7.16 -17.26 3.76
CA THR A 243 7.16 -17.07 5.21
C THR A 243 6.07 -16.08 5.65
N ILE A 244 5.91 -14.98 4.91
CA ILE A 244 4.89 -13.96 5.19
C ILE A 244 3.49 -14.57 5.09
N TYR A 245 3.15 -15.19 3.98
CA TYR A 245 1.80 -15.73 3.74
C TYR A 245 1.49 -16.98 4.58
N ALA A 246 2.50 -17.82 4.85
CA ALA A 246 2.34 -18.92 5.81
C ALA A 246 2.07 -18.41 7.23
N GLY A 247 2.66 -17.29 7.63
CA GLY A 247 2.36 -16.61 8.88
C GLY A 247 0.90 -16.16 8.95
N PHE A 248 0.37 -15.56 7.89
CA PHE A 248 -1.05 -15.20 7.80
C PHE A 248 -1.96 -16.43 7.85
N GLU A 249 -1.63 -17.53 7.12
CA GLU A 249 -2.37 -18.80 7.19
C GLU A 249 -2.43 -19.33 8.61
N GLU A 250 -1.29 -19.30 9.33
CA GLU A 250 -1.21 -19.80 10.71
C GLU A 250 -2.04 -18.96 11.68
N ILE A 251 -1.95 -17.62 11.57
CA ILE A 251 -2.70 -16.71 12.45
C ILE A 251 -4.20 -16.86 12.26
N THR A 252 -4.66 -17.09 11.03
CA THR A 252 -6.07 -17.17 10.66
C THR A 252 -6.63 -18.59 10.65
N ARG A 253 -5.87 -19.61 11.06
CA ARG A 253 -6.23 -21.03 10.95
C ARG A 253 -7.61 -21.36 11.57
N GLY A 254 -7.96 -20.72 12.68
CA GLY A 254 -9.23 -20.92 13.38
C GLY A 254 -10.41 -20.09 12.85
N MET A 255 -10.19 -19.22 11.86
CA MET A 255 -11.25 -18.39 11.29
C MET A 255 -12.09 -19.18 10.27
N ARG A 256 -13.31 -18.70 10.02
CA ARG A 256 -14.19 -19.30 9.00
C ARG A 256 -13.58 -19.15 7.61
N GLU A 257 -13.87 -20.09 6.72
CA GLU A 257 -13.37 -20.11 5.36
C GLU A 257 -13.64 -18.81 4.60
N ALA A 258 -14.88 -18.32 4.70
CA ALA A 258 -15.27 -17.06 4.05
C ALA A 258 -14.48 -15.85 4.56
N GLU A 259 -14.18 -15.77 5.85
CA GLU A 259 -13.38 -14.69 6.44
C GLU A 259 -11.93 -14.74 5.95
N ARG A 260 -11.35 -15.94 5.93
CA ARG A 260 -10.00 -16.13 5.40
C ARG A 260 -9.94 -15.75 3.93
N ARG A 261 -10.89 -16.20 3.12
CA ARG A 261 -10.97 -15.84 1.71
C ARG A 261 -11.11 -14.33 1.51
N ALA A 262 -11.90 -13.66 2.34
CA ALA A 262 -12.04 -12.20 2.31
C ALA A 262 -10.69 -11.51 2.53
N LEU A 263 -9.93 -11.91 3.57
CA LEU A 263 -8.64 -11.32 3.93
C LEU A 263 -7.53 -11.56 2.88
N PHE A 264 -7.48 -12.76 2.31
CA PHE A 264 -6.46 -13.15 1.34
C PHE A 264 -6.76 -12.68 -0.09
N HIS A 265 -8.03 -12.37 -0.40
CA HIS A 265 -8.41 -12.16 -1.79
C HIS A 265 -9.58 -11.17 -1.98
N ASP A 266 -10.79 -11.51 -1.51
CA ASP A 266 -12.02 -10.85 -1.99
C ASP A 266 -12.09 -9.36 -1.59
N ASN A 267 -11.56 -8.99 -0.42
CA ASN A 267 -11.52 -7.59 0.02
C ASN A 267 -10.65 -6.72 -0.89
N ALA A 268 -9.48 -7.23 -1.31
CA ALA A 268 -8.63 -6.51 -2.25
C ALA A 268 -9.33 -6.31 -3.59
N LEU A 269 -10.01 -7.35 -4.13
CA LEU A 269 -10.78 -7.23 -5.36
C LEU A 269 -11.85 -6.14 -5.23
N ARG A 270 -12.62 -6.14 -4.17
CA ARG A 270 -13.70 -5.20 -3.92
C ARG A 270 -13.18 -3.77 -3.73
N ILE A 271 -12.21 -3.58 -2.83
CA ILE A 271 -11.70 -2.25 -2.47
C ILE A 271 -11.00 -1.60 -3.66
N TYR A 272 -10.18 -2.36 -4.40
CA TYR A 272 -9.48 -1.84 -5.59
C TYR A 272 -10.27 -2.01 -6.88
N ARG A 273 -11.53 -2.46 -6.82
CA ARG A 273 -12.40 -2.64 -7.99
C ARG A 273 -11.73 -3.46 -9.09
N MET A 274 -11.04 -4.55 -8.70
CA MET A 274 -10.44 -5.52 -9.62
C MET A 274 -11.51 -6.49 -10.15
N ARG A 275 -11.33 -6.90 -11.40
CA ARG A 275 -12.24 -7.85 -12.07
C ARG A 275 -11.46 -9.08 -12.50
#